data_11ecfcb2e364762bd44bb990f178c3c6
#
_entry.id   11ecfcb2e364762bd44bb990f178c3c6
#
_cell.length_a   1.000
_cell.length_b   1.000
_cell.length_c   1.000
_cell.angle_alpha   90.00
_cell.angle_beta   90.00
_cell.angle_gamma   90.00
#
_symmetry.space_group_name_H-M   'P 1'
#
loop_
_entity.id
_entity.type
_entity.pdbx_description
1 polymer ?
#
loop_
_entity_poly.entity_id
_entity_poly.type
_entity_poly.pdbx_seq_one_letter_code
_entity_poly.pdbx_strand_id
1 'polypeptide(L)'
;MSIERTRGAMDRYWDSAHQDLSMMADDVVFTHMASGDEHRGPEAVRRMLDYMYHQAFDARAESRSRLYTENQAVIEGEFIGTHTGEFAGIPATGRTVRVPLCVVYDLEDGWIKRARVYIEMPVLMRQIGGVGETVEAVS
;
A
#
# COMPACT_ATOMS: atom_id res chain seq x y z
N MET A 1 23.29 7.68 9.14
CA MET A 1 21.94 7.07 9.26
C MET A 1 21.40 7.31 10.64
N SER A 2 20.14 7.61 10.75
CA SER A 2 19.54 7.87 12.03
C SER A 2 18.07 7.52 12.02
N ILE A 3 17.53 7.27 13.21
CA ILE A 3 16.09 7.03 13.36
C ILE A 3 15.31 8.26 12.90
N GLU A 4 15.82 9.46 13.16
CA GLU A 4 15.16 10.71 12.77
C GLU A 4 15.04 10.85 11.25
N ARG A 5 16.04 10.41 10.49
CA ARG A 5 15.97 10.43 9.03
C ARG A 5 14.94 9.43 8.51
N THR A 6 14.91 8.24 9.09
CA THR A 6 13.91 7.25 8.75
C THR A 6 12.52 7.77 9.06
N ARG A 7 12.31 8.27 10.27
CA ARG A 7 11.02 8.84 10.68
C ARG A 7 10.61 9.98 9.75
N GLY A 8 11.52 10.91 9.48
CA GLY A 8 11.22 12.06 8.64
C GLY A 8 10.79 11.65 7.23
N ALA A 9 11.48 10.69 6.62
CA ALA A 9 11.13 10.21 5.30
C ALA A 9 9.75 9.54 5.30
N MET A 10 9.51 8.66 6.27
CA MET A 10 8.27 7.92 6.34
C MET A 10 7.07 8.81 6.65
N ASP A 11 7.25 9.75 7.58
CA ASP A 11 6.17 10.65 7.94
C ASP A 11 5.81 11.57 6.78
N ARG A 12 6.79 12.11 6.04
CA ARG A 12 6.51 12.92 4.86
C ARG A 12 5.72 12.11 3.82
N TYR A 13 6.12 10.88 3.58
CA TYR A 13 5.46 10.04 2.59
C TYR A 13 4.01 9.72 3.01
N TRP A 14 3.83 9.23 4.23
CA TRP A 14 2.49 8.84 4.71
C TRP A 14 1.59 10.04 4.95
N ASP A 15 2.13 11.14 5.45
CA ASP A 15 1.32 12.33 5.77
C ASP A 15 0.94 13.13 4.52
N SER A 16 1.58 12.84 3.38
CA SER A 16 1.23 13.45 2.10
C SER A 16 0.12 12.69 1.36
N ALA A 17 -0.54 11.74 2.00
CA ALA A 17 -1.48 10.81 1.36
C ALA A 17 -0.79 10.02 0.23
N HIS A 18 0.46 9.65 0.46
CA HIS A 18 1.29 8.89 -0.49
C HIS A 18 1.54 9.64 -1.82
N GLN A 19 1.48 10.98 -1.79
CA GLN A 19 1.72 11.81 -2.98
C GLN A 19 3.17 12.26 -3.09
N ASP A 20 3.86 12.46 -1.97
CA ASP A 20 5.26 12.90 -1.96
C ASP A 20 6.17 11.69 -2.05
N LEU A 21 6.78 11.48 -3.20
CA LEU A 21 7.71 10.39 -3.45
C LEU A 21 9.18 10.87 -3.48
N SER A 22 9.46 12.06 -2.96
CA SER A 22 10.80 12.64 -3.03
C SER A 22 11.86 11.85 -2.26
N MET A 23 11.44 11.01 -1.31
CA MET A 23 12.35 10.16 -0.53
C MET A 23 12.55 8.78 -1.16
N MET A 24 11.94 8.48 -2.30
CA MET A 24 12.15 7.20 -2.98
C MET A 24 13.49 7.20 -3.66
N ALA A 25 14.29 6.15 -3.43
CA ALA A 25 15.54 5.97 -4.15
C ALA A 25 15.26 5.67 -5.63
N ASP A 26 16.20 5.99 -6.50
CA ASP A 26 16.02 5.73 -7.95
C ASP A 26 15.82 4.25 -8.23
N ASP A 27 16.39 3.38 -7.42
CA ASP A 27 16.28 1.93 -7.56
C ASP A 27 15.26 1.31 -6.60
N VAL A 28 14.30 2.09 -6.13
CA VAL A 28 13.28 1.61 -5.19
C VAL A 28 12.48 0.46 -5.82
N VAL A 29 12.12 -0.52 -4.99
CA VAL A 29 11.26 -1.63 -5.40
C VAL A 29 10.14 -1.80 -4.38
N PHE A 30 8.91 -1.73 -4.84
CA PHE A 30 7.74 -2.09 -4.03
C PHE A 30 7.26 -3.46 -4.48
N THR A 31 7.08 -4.37 -3.53
CA THR A 31 6.62 -5.73 -3.81
C THR A 31 5.28 -5.96 -3.13
N HIS A 32 4.28 -6.37 -3.88
CA HIS A 32 3.02 -6.85 -3.32
C HIS A 32 3.20 -8.31 -2.92
N MET A 33 3.21 -8.57 -1.62
CA MET A 33 3.58 -9.89 -1.12
C MET A 33 2.53 -10.95 -1.42
N ALA A 34 1.27 -10.55 -1.61
CA ALA A 34 0.21 -11.50 -1.95
C ALA A 34 0.39 -12.14 -3.32
N SER A 35 0.97 -11.40 -4.28
CA SER A 35 1.13 -11.87 -5.66
C SER A 35 2.60 -12.02 -6.06
N GLY A 36 3.51 -11.35 -5.36
CA GLY A 36 4.90 -11.27 -5.77
C GLY A 36 5.18 -10.21 -6.82
N ASP A 37 4.17 -9.43 -7.22
CA ASP A 37 4.36 -8.37 -8.21
C ASP A 37 5.29 -7.30 -7.70
N GLU A 38 6.22 -6.86 -8.55
CA GLU A 38 7.19 -5.84 -8.21
C GLU A 38 6.99 -4.60 -9.07
N HIS A 39 7.14 -3.44 -8.44
CA HIS A 39 7.14 -2.14 -9.10
C HIS A 39 8.50 -1.51 -8.87
N ARG A 40 9.26 -1.29 -9.93
CA ARG A 40 10.65 -0.84 -9.85
C ARG A 40 10.79 0.59 -10.31
N GLY A 41 11.39 1.41 -9.47
CA GLY A 41 11.64 2.82 -9.71
C GLY A 41 10.47 3.69 -9.29
N PRO A 42 10.74 5.00 -9.04
CA PRO A 42 9.71 5.91 -8.55
C PRO A 42 8.50 6.04 -9.49
N GLU A 43 8.72 6.01 -10.80
CA GLU A 43 7.63 6.11 -11.78
C GLU A 43 6.67 4.94 -11.70
N ALA A 44 7.19 3.72 -11.60
CA ALA A 44 6.36 2.53 -11.48
C ALA A 44 5.59 2.52 -10.17
N VAL A 45 6.25 2.96 -9.08
CA VAL A 45 5.60 3.08 -7.78
C VAL A 45 4.48 4.10 -7.84
N ARG A 46 4.70 5.25 -8.49
CA ARG A 46 3.66 6.28 -8.63
C ARG A 46 2.46 5.75 -9.39
N ARG A 47 2.68 5.02 -10.49
CA ARG A 47 1.58 4.45 -11.27
C ARG A 47 0.78 3.44 -10.45
N MET A 48 1.46 2.62 -9.66
CA MET A 48 0.81 1.64 -8.80
C MET A 48 -0.03 2.31 -7.72
N LEU A 49 0.54 3.33 -7.06
CA LEU A 49 -0.19 4.09 -6.04
C LEU A 49 -1.39 4.81 -6.63
N ASP A 50 -1.22 5.41 -7.80
CA ASP A 50 -2.31 6.11 -8.48
C ASP A 50 -3.43 5.15 -8.84
N TYR A 51 -3.09 3.98 -9.36
CA TYR A 51 -4.07 2.95 -9.68
C TYR A 51 -4.87 2.54 -8.44
N MET A 52 -4.19 2.24 -7.34
CA MET A 52 -4.85 1.76 -6.12
C MET A 52 -5.67 2.83 -5.42
N TYR A 53 -5.15 4.06 -5.35
CA TYR A 53 -5.80 5.10 -4.56
C TYR A 53 -6.74 6.00 -5.34
N HIS A 54 -6.60 6.09 -6.66
CA HIS A 54 -7.34 7.06 -7.48
C HIS A 54 -8.03 6.46 -8.69
N GLN A 55 -7.76 5.23 -9.08
CA GLN A 55 -8.39 4.60 -10.25
C GLN A 55 -9.26 3.42 -9.85
N ALA A 56 -8.68 2.33 -9.35
CA ALA A 56 -9.45 1.16 -8.92
C ALA A 56 -10.30 1.50 -7.71
N PHE A 57 -9.79 2.36 -6.85
CA PHE A 57 -10.47 2.82 -5.65
C PHE A 57 -10.31 4.33 -5.52
N ASP A 58 -11.24 4.95 -4.82
CA ASP A 58 -11.05 6.28 -4.26
C ASP A 58 -10.75 6.04 -2.79
N ALA A 59 -9.47 6.06 -2.43
CA ALA A 59 -9.03 5.49 -1.18
C ALA A 59 -7.90 6.26 -0.52
N ARG A 60 -7.65 5.90 0.72
CA ARG A 60 -6.51 6.36 1.50
C ARG A 60 -6.02 5.23 2.38
N ALA A 61 -4.79 5.35 2.86
CA ALA A 61 -4.29 4.45 3.89
C ALA A 61 -4.12 5.23 5.19
N GLU A 62 -4.64 4.67 6.28
CA GLU A 62 -4.50 5.24 7.61
C GLU A 62 -3.58 4.37 8.44
N SER A 63 -2.56 4.98 9.05
CA SER A 63 -1.65 4.22 9.91
C SER A 63 -2.23 4.08 11.30
N ARG A 64 -2.07 2.90 11.89
CA ARG A 64 -2.42 2.60 13.29
C ARG A 64 -1.18 2.54 14.16
N SER A 65 -0.07 2.07 13.59
CA SER A 65 1.17 1.89 14.32
C SER A 65 2.33 2.15 13.36
N ARG A 66 3.32 2.91 13.82
CA ARG A 66 4.54 3.20 13.05
C ARG A 66 5.74 2.89 13.92
N LEU A 67 6.58 1.98 13.46
CA LEU A 67 7.82 1.61 14.13
C LEU A 67 8.99 1.99 13.25
N TYR A 68 10.03 2.54 13.86
CA TYR A 68 11.20 3.02 13.13
C TYR A 68 12.48 2.47 13.74
N THR A 69 13.43 2.15 12.87
CA THR A 69 14.83 1.95 13.25
C THR A 69 15.67 2.87 12.38
N GLU A 70 17.00 2.74 12.47
CA GLU A 70 17.88 3.56 11.63
C GLU A 70 17.71 3.27 10.14
N ASN A 71 17.29 2.06 9.77
CA ASN A 71 17.23 1.63 8.37
C ASN A 71 15.97 0.85 8.04
N GLN A 72 14.98 0.83 8.91
CA GLN A 72 13.71 0.15 8.63
C GLN A 72 12.54 0.88 9.26
N ALA A 73 11.39 0.70 8.64
CA ALA A 73 10.12 1.16 9.22
C ALA A 73 9.08 0.08 8.98
N VAL A 74 8.21 -0.11 9.97
CA VAL A 74 7.06 -1.01 9.83
C VAL A 74 5.82 -0.19 10.13
N ILE A 75 4.90 -0.12 9.18
CA ILE A 75 3.68 0.67 9.35
C ILE A 75 2.49 -0.24 9.14
N GLU A 76 1.72 -0.39 10.21
CA GLU A 76 0.48 -1.15 10.20
C GLU A 76 -0.68 -0.18 10.11
N GLY A 77 -1.67 -0.49 9.29
CA GLY A 77 -2.81 0.38 9.11
C GLY A 77 -3.93 -0.27 8.34
N GLU A 78 -4.72 0.57 7.70
CA GLU A 78 -5.87 0.14 6.91
C GLU A 78 -5.94 0.90 5.61
N PHE A 79 -6.33 0.17 4.56
CA PHE A 79 -6.67 0.73 3.27
C PHE A 79 -8.19 0.96 3.29
N ILE A 80 -8.62 2.20 3.12
CA ILE A 80 -10.03 2.59 3.31
C ILE A 80 -10.48 3.38 2.09
N GLY A 81 -11.59 2.98 1.50
CA GLY A 81 -12.11 3.72 0.36
C GLY A 81 -13.33 3.10 -0.27
N THR A 82 -13.56 3.47 -1.52
CA THR A 82 -14.70 3.02 -2.32
C THR A 82 -14.18 2.41 -3.61
N HIS A 83 -14.77 1.30 -4.03
CA HIS A 83 -14.40 0.59 -5.27
C HIS A 83 -15.02 1.33 -6.46
N THR A 84 -14.22 2.14 -7.15
CA THR A 84 -14.68 3.05 -8.20
C THR A 84 -14.25 2.67 -9.60
N GLY A 85 -13.31 1.74 -9.74
CA GLY A 85 -12.83 1.27 -11.04
C GLY A 85 -12.58 -0.22 -11.03
N GLU A 86 -12.26 -0.79 -12.18
CA GLU A 86 -12.00 -2.23 -12.26
C GLU A 86 -10.80 -2.62 -11.40
N PHE A 87 -10.96 -3.70 -10.63
CA PHE A 87 -9.89 -4.28 -9.85
C PHE A 87 -9.99 -5.80 -9.94
N ALA A 88 -8.87 -6.45 -10.30
CA ALA A 88 -8.78 -7.91 -10.39
C ALA A 88 -9.89 -8.51 -11.26
N GLY A 89 -10.26 -7.82 -12.33
CA GLY A 89 -11.33 -8.25 -13.24
C GLY A 89 -12.73 -7.94 -12.75
N ILE A 90 -12.89 -7.31 -11.60
CA ILE A 90 -14.20 -6.97 -11.03
C ILE A 90 -14.51 -5.52 -11.36
N PRO A 91 -15.58 -5.24 -12.13
CA PRO A 91 -15.97 -3.85 -12.41
C PRO A 91 -16.33 -3.09 -11.14
N ALA A 92 -16.29 -1.77 -11.21
CA ALA A 92 -16.61 -0.91 -10.08
C ALA A 92 -17.95 -1.31 -9.43
N THR A 93 -17.92 -1.55 -8.12
CA THR A 93 -19.13 -1.95 -7.37
C THR A 93 -19.72 -0.81 -6.56
N GLY A 94 -18.96 0.27 -6.36
CA GLY A 94 -19.36 1.35 -5.45
C GLY A 94 -19.33 0.97 -3.97
N ARG A 95 -18.86 -0.23 -3.65
CA ARG A 95 -18.81 -0.69 -2.25
C ARG A 95 -17.66 -0.04 -1.52
N THR A 96 -17.87 0.23 -0.22
CA THR A 96 -16.79 0.72 0.63
C THR A 96 -15.94 -0.45 1.10
N VAL A 97 -14.65 -0.20 1.25
CA VAL A 97 -13.69 -1.21 1.71
C VAL A 97 -12.90 -0.67 2.91
N ARG A 98 -12.54 -1.58 3.80
CA ARG A 98 -11.65 -1.30 4.93
C ARG A 98 -10.83 -2.57 5.13
N VAL A 99 -9.56 -2.49 4.73
CA VAL A 99 -8.72 -3.69 4.61
C VAL A 99 -7.44 -3.50 5.41
N PRO A 100 -7.13 -4.42 6.34
CA PRO A 100 -5.86 -4.33 7.07
C PRO A 100 -4.67 -4.43 6.12
N LEU A 101 -3.64 -3.66 6.42
CA LEU A 101 -2.39 -3.76 5.70
C LEU A 101 -1.21 -3.50 6.62
N CYS A 102 -0.06 -3.99 6.21
CA CYS A 102 1.20 -3.73 6.90
C CYS A 102 2.28 -3.61 5.83
N VAL A 103 3.12 -2.60 5.94
CA VAL A 103 4.20 -2.40 4.98
C VAL A 103 5.51 -2.36 5.75
N VAL A 104 6.49 -3.13 5.27
CA VAL A 104 7.85 -3.11 5.81
C VAL A 104 8.73 -2.38 4.81
N TYR A 105 9.36 -1.30 5.27
CA TYR A 105 10.24 -0.48 4.44
C TYR A 105 11.69 -0.68 4.85
N ASP A 106 12.55 -0.85 3.86
CA ASP A 106 13.99 -0.81 4.07
C ASP A 106 14.50 0.52 3.54
N LEU A 107 15.23 1.25 4.38
CA LEU A 107 15.76 2.56 4.02
C LEU A 107 17.27 2.56 4.13
N GLU A 108 17.88 3.47 3.39
CA GLU A 108 19.30 3.71 3.44
C GLU A 108 19.48 5.22 3.49
N ASP A 109 19.93 5.71 4.65
CA ASP A 109 20.18 7.13 4.88
C ASP A 109 18.97 8.01 4.53
N GLY A 110 17.79 7.58 4.93
CA GLY A 110 16.54 8.33 4.66
C GLY A 110 15.95 8.13 3.29
N TRP A 111 16.57 7.31 2.43
CA TRP A 111 16.03 6.95 1.12
C TRP A 111 15.31 5.62 1.22
N ILE A 112 14.07 5.57 0.74
CA ILE A 112 13.32 4.31 0.71
C ILE A 112 13.84 3.46 -0.44
N LYS A 113 14.36 2.28 -0.11
CA LYS A 113 14.96 1.36 -1.09
C LYS A 113 14.00 0.23 -1.45
N ARG A 114 13.27 -0.27 -0.47
CA ARG A 114 12.35 -1.40 -0.69
C ARG A 114 11.13 -1.22 0.19
N ALA A 115 10.00 -1.69 -0.31
CA ALA A 115 8.79 -1.81 0.48
C ALA A 115 8.15 -3.16 0.19
N ARG A 116 7.82 -3.89 1.25
CA ARG A 116 7.07 -5.15 1.15
C ARG A 116 5.66 -4.86 1.66
N VAL A 117 4.70 -4.92 0.75
CA VAL A 117 3.32 -4.57 1.05
C VAL A 117 2.53 -5.83 1.34
N TYR A 118 2.01 -5.92 2.55
CA TYR A 118 1.14 -7.01 3.00
C TYR A 118 -0.25 -6.43 3.18
N ILE A 119 -1.13 -6.72 2.24
CA ILE A 119 -2.54 -6.32 2.35
C ILE A 119 -3.37 -7.59 2.39
N GLU A 120 -4.40 -7.59 3.25
CA GLU A 120 -5.28 -8.74 3.41
C GLU A 120 -6.19 -8.87 2.19
N MET A 121 -5.65 -9.43 1.12
CA MET A 121 -6.34 -9.54 -0.16
C MET A 121 -7.67 -10.29 -0.07
N PRO A 122 -7.79 -11.42 0.68
CA PRO A 122 -9.09 -12.08 0.82
C PRO A 122 -10.17 -11.19 1.44
N VAL A 123 -9.79 -10.32 2.37
CA VAL A 123 -10.74 -9.36 2.97
C VAL A 123 -11.22 -8.37 1.91
N LEU A 124 -10.29 -7.83 1.13
CA LEU A 124 -10.61 -6.90 0.05
C LEU A 124 -11.56 -7.57 -0.96
N MET A 125 -11.22 -8.76 -1.41
CA MET A 125 -12.01 -9.46 -2.42
C MET A 125 -13.43 -9.76 -1.94
N ARG A 126 -13.59 -10.15 -0.67
CA ARG A 126 -14.93 -10.35 -0.11
C ARG A 126 -15.73 -9.06 -0.10
N GLN A 127 -15.10 -7.97 0.30
CA GLN A 127 -15.79 -6.67 0.42
C GLN A 127 -16.29 -6.14 -0.91
N ILE A 128 -15.58 -6.42 -1.99
CA ILE A 128 -16.03 -6.00 -3.33
C ILE A 128 -16.87 -7.08 -4.05
N GLY A 129 -17.19 -8.19 -3.34
CA GLY A 129 -18.04 -9.22 -3.91
C GLY A 129 -17.32 -10.16 -4.85
N GLY A 130 -16.05 -10.42 -4.58
CA GLY A 130 -15.23 -11.28 -5.43
C GLY A 130 -15.31 -12.75 -5.05
N VAL A 131 -14.26 -13.49 -5.42
CA VAL A 131 -14.18 -14.95 -5.25
C VAL A 131 -14.38 -15.39 -3.82
N GLY A 132 -13.89 -14.61 -2.84
CA GLY A 132 -14.03 -14.94 -1.44
C GLY A 132 -15.47 -15.04 -1.01
N GLU A 133 -16.32 -14.15 -1.50
CA GLU A 133 -17.75 -14.18 -1.19
C GLU A 133 -18.40 -15.44 -1.77
N THR A 134 -18.03 -15.79 -2.99
CA THR A 134 -18.54 -17.00 -3.64
C THR A 134 -18.16 -18.25 -2.84
N VAL A 135 -16.93 -18.32 -2.36
CA VAL A 135 -16.45 -19.45 -1.56
C VAL A 135 -17.24 -19.54 -0.25
N GLU A 136 -17.51 -18.42 0.40
CA GLU A 136 -18.28 -18.39 1.61
C GLU A 136 -19.71 -18.86 1.41
N ALA A 137 -20.31 -18.49 0.29
CA ALA A 137 -21.66 -18.92 -0.03
C ALA A 137 -21.75 -20.44 -0.18
N VAL A 138 -20.67 -21.08 -0.60
CA VAL A 138 -20.62 -22.53 -0.77
C VAL A 138 -20.42 -23.24 0.58
N SER A 139 -19.67 -22.64 1.47
CA SER A 139 -19.36 -23.24 2.76
C SER A 139 -20.43 -22.99 3.79
#